data_ea1b6e1abe8ff8565d698d645fac2819
#
_entry.id   ea1b6e1abe8ff8565d698d645fac2819
#
_cell.length_a   1.000
_cell.length_b   1.000
_cell.length_c   1.000
_cell.angle_alpha   90.00
_cell.angle_beta   90.00
_cell.angle_gamma   90.00
#
_symmetry.space_group_name_H-M   'P 1'
#
loop_
_entity.id
_entity.type
_entity.pdbx_description
1 polymer ?
#
loop_
_entity_poly.entity_id
_entity_poly.type
_entity_poly.pdbx_seq_one_letter_code
_entity_poly.pdbx_strand_id
1 'polypeptide(L)'
;MKMNFKYLGFALLALGIVSCESDDMTETAAPEQTVALTAGDADFSNYVALGASFTAGFTDGALFKAAQTNSFPNTLATQFAAAGGGDFNQPMMTDNVGGLLYGGNRIANPRLYFNGSGPAVLEANPTTEVTNVVAGVFNNMGVPGAKSFHFLANGYGNLAGVPLGLANPYFARMASSANASMLEDAVAQNPTFFTLSEFGGNDVLGYATSGGSGVDQTGNLDPTTYGGNDITDPNVFAAALSATLDALTANGAKGVVGNVPYVTSLPYFTTVPYAPLDPSNPDFGPQIPLLNETFGPLNQVFDALGVPERKIIFSEDMASPVVIMDESLPNIVDQLSAVLQSLGYPEAFANLLATQFGQSRQANETDLMVLTSATHIATVDTDYAASIYPAVYEGVFAQVYLQAYAAVYEQAYAIAFQAALDLGFDEAQAAAFADEQATAAATVQAPIIAEQESPAIAQQQAGQLSVNGITKPLADQWVLTGTETQSVLNATDAYNATIDALVAAKGLAKVDLKGILQNASSGGVQFDGFTMSTDLVFGGLASLDGVHLTARGYALMANEFLAAIDATYGSNFIEAGQRARANDFPVNYAPELQ
;
A
#
# COMPACT_ATOMS: atom_id res chain seq x y z
N MET A 1 -41.67 12.06 -32.55
CA MET A 1 -41.99 11.96 -33.98
C MET A 1 -41.40 10.64 -34.49
N LYS A 2 -42.30 9.67 -34.75
CA LYS A 2 -41.96 8.33 -35.24
C LYS A 2 -41.62 8.42 -36.73
N MET A 3 -40.60 7.72 -37.19
CA MET A 3 -40.58 7.26 -38.58
C MET A 3 -39.88 5.91 -38.68
N ASN A 4 -40.70 4.92 -39.01
CA ASN A 4 -40.32 3.59 -39.47
C ASN A 4 -39.85 3.65 -40.91
N PHE A 5 -38.84 2.84 -41.29
CA PHE A 5 -38.73 2.36 -42.64
C PHE A 5 -38.39 0.84 -42.67
N LYS A 6 -39.30 0.12 -43.29
CA LYS A 6 -39.26 -1.30 -43.60
C LYS A 6 -38.97 -1.49 -45.09
N TYR A 7 -38.29 -2.61 -45.41
CA TYR A 7 -38.31 -3.41 -46.65
C TYR A 7 -37.58 -2.90 -47.90
N LEU A 8 -36.77 -3.74 -48.45
CA LEU A 8 -36.69 -4.34 -49.83
C LEU A 8 -35.25 -4.75 -50.07
N GLY A 9 -34.88 -5.88 -50.65
CA GLY A 9 -35.60 -6.91 -51.36
C GLY A 9 -34.60 -7.99 -51.82
N PHE A 10 -35.11 -9.17 -51.93
CA PHE A 10 -34.49 -10.36 -52.53
C PHE A 10 -34.10 -10.16 -53.99
N ALA A 11 -32.96 -10.71 -54.41
CA ALA A 11 -32.75 -11.17 -55.78
C ALA A 11 -31.85 -12.41 -55.79
N LEU A 12 -32.45 -13.56 -56.01
CA LEU A 12 -31.82 -14.80 -56.47
C LEU A 12 -31.32 -14.62 -57.89
N LEU A 13 -30.12 -15.11 -58.21
CA LEU A 13 -29.81 -15.62 -59.52
C LEU A 13 -28.96 -16.88 -59.36
N ALA A 14 -29.57 -18.04 -59.73
CA ALA A 14 -28.91 -19.30 -59.96
C ALA A 14 -28.40 -19.34 -61.42
N LEU A 15 -27.26 -19.97 -61.60
CA LEU A 15 -26.94 -20.89 -62.68
C LEU A 15 -25.44 -20.95 -62.98
N GLY A 16 -24.90 -22.15 -63.00
CA GLY A 16 -23.59 -22.43 -63.57
C GLY A 16 -22.88 -23.60 -62.89
N ILE A 17 -23.39 -24.81 -63.10
CA ILE A 17 -22.65 -26.05 -62.81
C ILE A 17 -21.55 -26.17 -63.84
N VAL A 18 -20.29 -26.04 -63.48
CA VAL A 18 -19.14 -26.58 -64.16
C VAL A 18 -18.42 -27.50 -63.20
N SER A 19 -18.57 -28.82 -63.44
CA SER A 19 -17.77 -29.85 -62.78
C SER A 19 -16.32 -29.71 -63.27
N CYS A 20 -15.43 -29.35 -62.34
CA CYS A 20 -14.02 -29.69 -62.43
C CYS A 20 -13.71 -30.58 -61.21
N GLU A 21 -13.32 -31.82 -61.50
CA GLU A 21 -12.61 -32.67 -60.57
C GLU A 21 -11.36 -31.88 -60.11
N SER A 22 -11.36 -31.38 -58.86
CA SER A 22 -10.16 -30.95 -58.16
C SER A 22 -9.75 -32.12 -57.30
N ASP A 23 -8.58 -32.64 -57.54
CA ASP A 23 -7.83 -33.48 -56.63
C ASP A 23 -7.93 -32.93 -55.25
N ASP A 24 -8.45 -33.74 -54.36
CA ASP A 24 -8.51 -33.51 -52.93
C ASP A 24 -7.06 -33.57 -52.37
N MET A 25 -6.29 -32.47 -52.59
CA MET A 25 -5.06 -32.22 -51.85
C MET A 25 -5.51 -31.81 -50.46
N THR A 26 -5.84 -32.77 -49.63
CA THR A 26 -5.71 -32.60 -48.18
C THR A 26 -4.26 -32.20 -47.94
N GLU A 27 -4.03 -30.89 -47.81
CA GLU A 27 -2.85 -30.38 -47.16
C GLU A 27 -2.91 -30.94 -45.74
N THR A 28 -2.34 -32.11 -45.53
CA THR A 28 -1.96 -32.59 -44.20
C THR A 28 -1.01 -31.53 -43.74
N ALA A 29 -1.48 -30.66 -42.82
CA ALA A 29 -0.61 -29.77 -42.04
C ALA A 29 0.56 -30.67 -41.60
N ALA A 30 1.77 -30.31 -42.01
CA ALA A 30 2.95 -31.01 -41.58
C ALA A 30 2.86 -31.10 -40.05
N PRO A 31 3.10 -32.29 -39.45
CA PRO A 31 3.09 -32.37 -38.00
C PRO A 31 4.00 -31.29 -37.47
N GLU A 32 3.48 -30.42 -36.63
CA GLU A 32 4.28 -29.46 -35.88
C GLU A 32 5.45 -30.26 -35.32
N GLN A 33 6.67 -29.95 -35.74
CA GLN A 33 7.85 -30.60 -35.19
C GLN A 33 7.94 -30.19 -33.74
N THR A 34 7.41 -31.04 -32.85
CA THR A 34 7.57 -30.83 -31.40
C THR A 34 9.07 -30.96 -31.12
N VAL A 35 9.69 -29.84 -30.77
CA VAL A 35 11.08 -29.80 -30.32
C VAL A 35 11.16 -30.65 -29.05
N ALA A 36 12.08 -31.64 -29.04
CA ALA A 36 12.25 -32.49 -27.87
C ALA A 36 12.75 -31.67 -26.70
N LEU A 37 12.11 -31.83 -25.54
CA LEU A 37 12.53 -31.15 -24.31
C LEU A 37 13.89 -31.65 -23.84
N THR A 38 14.76 -30.72 -23.42
CA THR A 38 16.04 -30.99 -22.76
C THR A 38 16.21 -30.12 -21.51
N ALA A 39 16.81 -30.68 -20.46
CA ALA A 39 17.20 -29.97 -19.26
C ALA A 39 18.46 -29.09 -19.45
N GLY A 40 19.17 -29.26 -20.59
CA GLY A 40 20.48 -28.63 -20.79
C GLY A 40 21.48 -29.09 -19.74
N ASP A 41 22.20 -28.14 -19.17
CA ASP A 41 23.18 -28.38 -18.12
C ASP A 41 22.56 -28.36 -16.71
N ALA A 42 21.26 -28.17 -16.55
CA ALA A 42 20.58 -28.13 -15.23
C ALA A 42 20.11 -29.52 -14.80
N ASP A 43 20.18 -29.79 -13.49
CA ASP A 43 19.64 -31.00 -12.86
C ASP A 43 18.48 -30.63 -11.93
N PHE A 44 17.27 -30.93 -12.36
CA PHE A 44 16.03 -30.61 -11.62
C PHE A 44 15.58 -31.71 -10.65
N SER A 45 16.38 -32.77 -10.45
CA SER A 45 16.01 -33.97 -9.67
C SER A 45 15.71 -33.64 -8.19
N ASN A 46 16.30 -32.58 -7.65
CA ASN A 46 15.99 -32.07 -6.31
C ASN A 46 15.91 -30.54 -6.33
N TYR A 47 14.75 -30.03 -6.73
CA TYR A 47 14.46 -28.61 -6.78
C TYR A 47 14.00 -28.08 -5.43
N VAL A 48 14.61 -26.99 -4.94
CA VAL A 48 14.22 -26.25 -3.74
C VAL A 48 13.97 -24.78 -4.08
N ALA A 49 12.81 -24.26 -3.69
CA ALA A 49 12.48 -22.86 -3.84
C ALA A 49 12.65 -22.12 -2.50
N LEU A 50 13.52 -21.13 -2.46
CA LEU A 50 13.78 -20.29 -1.29
C LEU A 50 13.35 -18.86 -1.59
N GLY A 51 12.62 -18.21 -0.65
CA GLY A 51 12.12 -16.86 -0.86
C GLY A 51 11.12 -16.44 0.20
N ALA A 52 10.33 -15.43 -0.12
CA ALA A 52 9.36 -14.85 0.78
C ALA A 52 7.91 -15.21 0.37
N SER A 53 7.04 -14.21 0.30
CA SER A 53 5.60 -14.38 0.07
C SER A 53 5.26 -14.86 -1.35
N PHE A 54 5.96 -14.39 -2.38
CA PHE A 54 5.74 -14.86 -3.77
C PHE A 54 6.10 -16.33 -3.92
N THR A 55 7.23 -16.73 -3.32
CA THR A 55 7.66 -18.13 -3.29
C THR A 55 6.64 -19.00 -2.55
N ALA A 56 6.08 -18.52 -1.45
CA ALA A 56 5.02 -19.22 -0.73
C ALA A 56 3.70 -19.34 -1.52
N GLY A 57 3.46 -18.46 -2.51
CA GLY A 57 2.20 -18.34 -3.23
C GLY A 57 1.17 -17.48 -2.49
N PHE A 58 1.61 -16.49 -1.70
CA PHE A 58 0.74 -15.53 -1.03
C PHE A 58 0.03 -14.64 -2.05
N THR A 59 -1.27 -14.43 -1.91
CA THR A 59 -2.10 -13.63 -2.81
C THR A 59 -3.35 -13.16 -2.08
N ASP A 60 -3.97 -12.08 -2.53
CA ASP A 60 -5.20 -11.56 -1.94
C ASP A 60 -5.10 -11.32 -0.42
N GLY A 61 -3.93 -10.89 0.06
CA GLY A 61 -3.69 -10.58 1.46
C GLY A 61 -3.54 -11.79 2.39
N ALA A 62 -3.47 -13.03 1.87
CA ALA A 62 -3.33 -14.24 2.68
C ALA A 62 -2.61 -15.38 1.94
N LEU A 63 -2.13 -16.36 2.71
CA LEU A 63 -1.73 -17.66 2.20
C LEU A 63 -2.87 -18.64 2.40
N PHE A 64 -3.22 -19.43 1.36
CA PHE A 64 -4.27 -20.44 1.37
C PHE A 64 -3.99 -21.54 0.34
N LYS A 65 -4.69 -22.66 0.46
CA LYS A 65 -4.37 -23.90 -0.27
C LYS A 65 -4.35 -23.74 -1.79
N ALA A 66 -5.37 -23.11 -2.39
CA ALA A 66 -5.45 -22.93 -3.83
C ALA A 66 -4.36 -21.97 -4.34
N ALA A 67 -4.00 -20.94 -3.56
CA ALA A 67 -2.91 -20.03 -3.87
C ALA A 67 -1.56 -20.76 -3.90
N GLN A 68 -1.29 -21.60 -2.91
CA GLN A 68 -0.07 -22.41 -2.86
C GLN A 68 0.03 -23.38 -4.04
N THR A 69 -1.10 -23.97 -4.45
CA THR A 69 -1.15 -24.83 -5.64
C THR A 69 -0.78 -24.08 -6.91
N ASN A 70 -1.12 -22.79 -6.99
CA ASN A 70 -0.83 -21.91 -8.13
C ASN A 70 0.44 -21.07 -7.94
N SER A 71 1.26 -21.34 -6.92
CA SER A 71 2.53 -20.63 -6.70
C SER A 71 3.49 -20.82 -7.87
N PHE A 72 4.35 -19.83 -8.16
CA PHE A 72 5.30 -19.97 -9.25
C PHE A 72 6.27 -21.15 -9.06
N PRO A 73 6.74 -21.48 -7.83
CA PRO A 73 7.62 -22.65 -7.66
C PRO A 73 6.91 -23.99 -7.93
N ASN A 74 5.64 -24.12 -7.55
CA ASN A 74 4.86 -25.32 -7.87
C ASN A 74 4.60 -25.44 -9.37
N THR A 75 4.38 -24.32 -10.05
CA THR A 75 4.26 -24.26 -11.50
C THR A 75 5.57 -24.68 -12.16
N LEU A 76 6.74 -24.17 -11.70
CA LEU A 76 8.05 -24.60 -12.18
C LEU A 76 8.30 -26.09 -11.95
N ALA A 77 8.00 -26.60 -10.75
CA ALA A 77 8.16 -28.03 -10.43
C ALA A 77 7.35 -28.92 -11.38
N THR A 78 6.13 -28.48 -11.74
CA THR A 78 5.30 -29.18 -12.75
C THR A 78 5.98 -29.24 -14.13
N GLN A 79 6.64 -28.15 -14.55
CA GLN A 79 7.38 -28.13 -15.81
C GLN A 79 8.68 -28.94 -15.71
N PHE A 80 9.40 -28.85 -14.60
CA PHE A 80 10.64 -29.61 -14.37
C PHE A 80 10.42 -31.13 -14.34
N ALA A 81 9.24 -31.60 -13.89
CA ALA A 81 8.90 -33.01 -13.90
C ALA A 81 9.04 -33.65 -15.30
N ALA A 82 8.73 -32.90 -16.36
CA ALA A 82 8.90 -33.35 -17.73
C ALA A 82 10.39 -33.47 -18.18
N ALA A 83 11.30 -32.78 -17.45
CA ALA A 83 12.74 -32.76 -17.72
C ALA A 83 13.55 -33.52 -16.64
N GLY A 84 12.93 -34.48 -15.93
CA GLY A 84 13.56 -35.30 -14.90
C GLY A 84 13.50 -34.70 -13.48
N GLY A 85 12.63 -33.73 -13.25
CA GLY A 85 12.37 -33.16 -11.92
C GLY A 85 11.78 -34.18 -10.94
N GLY A 86 12.18 -34.07 -9.67
CA GLY A 86 11.65 -34.88 -8.56
C GLY A 86 10.36 -34.35 -7.95
N ASP A 87 10.00 -34.93 -6.79
CA ASP A 87 8.84 -34.47 -6.02
C ASP A 87 9.04 -33.05 -5.49
N PHE A 88 7.92 -32.31 -5.37
CA PHE A 88 7.92 -30.96 -4.84
C PHE A 88 6.86 -30.79 -3.75
N ASN A 89 7.30 -30.77 -2.50
CA ASN A 89 6.43 -30.69 -1.34
C ASN A 89 6.30 -29.26 -0.82
N GLN A 90 5.09 -28.87 -0.41
CA GLN A 90 4.77 -27.55 0.13
C GLN A 90 4.14 -27.67 1.52
N PRO A 91 4.41 -26.72 2.46
CA PRO A 91 3.76 -26.67 3.78
C PRO A 91 2.34 -26.10 3.65
N MET A 92 1.41 -26.93 3.13
CA MET A 92 0.07 -26.48 2.77
C MET A 92 -0.70 -25.90 3.94
N MET A 93 -1.48 -24.85 3.69
CA MET A 93 -2.52 -24.36 4.57
C MET A 93 -3.66 -25.37 4.65
N THR A 94 -4.50 -25.29 5.71
CA THR A 94 -5.58 -26.26 5.93
C THR A 94 -6.80 -26.08 5.03
N ASP A 95 -7.03 -24.83 4.58
CA ASP A 95 -8.22 -24.43 3.81
C ASP A 95 -7.91 -23.37 2.76
N ASN A 96 -8.97 -22.84 2.12
CA ASN A 96 -8.91 -21.71 1.19
C ASN A 96 -9.45 -20.42 1.79
N VAL A 97 -9.74 -20.35 3.07
CA VAL A 97 -10.12 -19.14 3.78
C VAL A 97 -8.91 -18.21 3.92
N GLY A 98 -7.75 -18.80 4.18
CA GLY A 98 -6.53 -18.06 4.50
C GLY A 98 -6.54 -17.51 5.93
N GLY A 99 -5.52 -16.73 6.26
CA GLY A 99 -5.28 -16.25 7.62
C GLY A 99 -4.70 -17.30 8.54
N LEU A 100 -4.43 -16.90 9.79
CA LEU A 100 -3.76 -17.75 10.78
C LEU A 100 -4.39 -17.62 12.16
N LEU A 101 -4.37 -18.73 12.90
CA LEU A 101 -4.66 -18.78 14.33
C LEU A 101 -3.38 -19.11 15.13
N TYR A 102 -3.29 -18.61 16.36
CA TYR A 102 -2.30 -19.02 17.36
C TYR A 102 -3.02 -19.24 18.69
N GLY A 103 -3.03 -20.49 19.15
CA GLY A 103 -3.78 -20.87 20.33
C GLY A 103 -5.27 -20.59 20.23
N GLY A 104 -5.86 -20.73 19.05
CA GLY A 104 -7.25 -20.45 18.75
C GLY A 104 -7.59 -18.96 18.53
N ASN A 105 -6.64 -18.04 18.71
CA ASN A 105 -6.84 -16.61 18.46
C ASN A 105 -6.37 -16.25 17.04
N ARG A 106 -7.14 -15.42 16.34
CA ARG A 106 -6.78 -14.95 15.00
C ARG A 106 -5.60 -13.98 15.08
N ILE A 107 -4.52 -14.28 14.35
CA ILE A 107 -3.32 -13.46 14.22
C ILE A 107 -3.10 -12.93 12.80
N ALA A 108 -3.80 -13.49 11.79
CA ALA A 108 -3.83 -12.98 10.43
C ALA A 108 -5.24 -13.10 9.86
N ASN A 109 -5.62 -12.14 9.03
CA ASN A 109 -6.95 -12.07 8.45
C ASN A 109 -7.15 -13.13 7.35
N PRO A 110 -8.42 -13.54 7.07
CA PRO A 110 -8.79 -14.23 5.85
C PRO A 110 -8.39 -13.45 4.59
N ARG A 111 -8.31 -14.17 3.47
CA ARG A 111 -8.03 -13.56 2.18
C ARG A 111 -9.07 -12.53 1.75
N LEU A 112 -8.68 -11.68 0.83
CA LEU A 112 -9.58 -10.79 0.12
C LEU A 112 -10.34 -11.55 -0.99
N TYR A 113 -11.48 -11.01 -1.38
CA TYR A 113 -12.22 -11.38 -2.58
C TYR A 113 -12.81 -10.13 -3.23
N PHE A 114 -13.12 -10.21 -4.51
CA PHE A 114 -13.79 -9.13 -5.22
C PHE A 114 -15.30 -9.20 -4.99
N ASN A 115 -15.88 -8.17 -4.34
CA ASN A 115 -17.29 -8.13 -3.97
C ASN A 115 -18.23 -7.50 -5.04
N GLY A 116 -17.67 -7.20 -6.23
CA GLY A 116 -18.37 -6.50 -7.31
C GLY A 116 -18.09 -4.98 -7.35
N SER A 117 -17.50 -4.42 -6.29
CA SER A 117 -17.13 -3.00 -6.23
C SER A 117 -15.63 -2.81 -5.94
N GLY A 118 -15.02 -3.71 -5.17
CA GLY A 118 -13.62 -3.65 -4.79
C GLY A 118 -13.19 -4.85 -3.95
N PRO A 119 -11.93 -4.85 -3.46
CA PRO A 119 -11.46 -5.84 -2.51
C PRO A 119 -12.23 -5.80 -1.20
N ALA A 120 -12.63 -6.96 -0.69
CA ALA A 120 -13.29 -7.11 0.61
C ALA A 120 -12.71 -8.33 1.34
N VAL A 121 -12.63 -8.27 2.67
CA VAL A 121 -12.16 -9.40 3.48
C VAL A 121 -13.24 -10.48 3.49
N LEU A 122 -12.84 -11.74 3.26
CA LEU A 122 -13.76 -12.87 3.32
C LEU A 122 -14.33 -13.03 4.74
N GLU A 123 -15.64 -13.06 4.85
CA GLU A 123 -16.34 -13.26 6.13
C GLU A 123 -16.32 -14.74 6.54
N ALA A 124 -15.14 -15.22 6.95
CA ALA A 124 -14.91 -16.59 7.40
C ALA A 124 -13.87 -16.62 8.52
N ASN A 125 -13.80 -17.73 9.26
CA ASN A 125 -12.79 -17.92 10.29
C ASN A 125 -11.64 -18.76 9.74
N PRO A 126 -10.37 -18.33 9.92
CA PRO A 126 -9.21 -19.16 9.64
C PRO A 126 -9.28 -20.50 10.39
N THR A 127 -8.77 -21.56 9.76
CA THR A 127 -8.63 -22.88 10.41
C THR A 127 -7.18 -23.34 10.52
N THR A 128 -6.25 -22.60 9.91
CA THR A 128 -4.82 -22.91 10.00
C THR A 128 -4.26 -22.42 11.33
N GLU A 129 -3.95 -23.38 12.21
CA GLU A 129 -3.38 -23.12 13.54
C GLU A 129 -1.85 -23.24 13.48
N VAL A 130 -1.13 -22.17 13.88
CA VAL A 130 0.35 -22.11 13.83
C VAL A 130 0.99 -23.14 14.75
N THR A 131 0.36 -23.45 15.88
CA THR A 131 0.87 -24.47 16.83
C THR A 131 0.77 -25.90 16.29
N ASN A 132 0.02 -26.13 15.21
CA ASN A 132 -0.01 -27.40 14.50
C ASN A 132 1.15 -27.44 13.47
N VAL A 133 2.35 -27.76 13.95
CA VAL A 133 3.54 -27.88 13.10
C VAL A 133 3.35 -28.99 12.08
N VAL A 134 3.59 -28.66 10.81
CA VAL A 134 3.51 -29.61 9.70
C VAL A 134 4.83 -30.37 9.62
N ALA A 135 4.79 -31.66 9.87
CA ALA A 135 5.99 -32.51 9.80
C ALA A 135 6.35 -32.85 8.36
N GLY A 136 7.62 -32.75 8.01
CA GLY A 136 8.12 -33.14 6.69
C GLY A 136 9.32 -32.32 6.24
N VAL A 137 9.77 -32.65 5.04
CA VAL A 137 10.77 -31.86 4.30
C VAL A 137 10.01 -31.14 3.18
N PHE A 138 10.18 -29.83 3.08
CA PHE A 138 9.45 -29.01 2.15
C PHE A 138 10.40 -28.38 1.12
N ASN A 139 10.12 -28.63 -0.15
CA ASN A 139 10.86 -28.04 -1.26
C ASN A 139 10.52 -26.56 -1.44
N ASN A 140 9.27 -26.18 -1.11
CA ASN A 140 8.90 -24.77 -1.03
C ASN A 140 9.21 -24.19 0.35
N MET A 141 10.30 -23.43 0.42
CA MET A 141 10.78 -22.71 1.59
C MET A 141 10.43 -21.21 1.52
N GLY A 142 9.28 -20.87 0.93
CA GLY A 142 8.74 -19.52 0.91
C GLY A 142 8.17 -19.14 2.28
N VAL A 143 8.65 -18.01 2.84
CA VAL A 143 8.22 -17.50 4.16
C VAL A 143 7.73 -16.08 4.02
N PRO A 144 6.40 -15.83 3.99
CA PRO A 144 5.84 -14.50 3.89
C PRO A 144 6.41 -13.54 4.95
N GLY A 145 6.85 -12.34 4.52
CA GLY A 145 7.41 -11.31 5.40
C GLY A 145 8.89 -11.48 5.76
N ALA A 146 9.59 -12.52 5.28
CA ALA A 146 11.01 -12.69 5.54
C ALA A 146 11.84 -11.61 4.82
N LYS A 147 12.67 -10.87 5.57
CA LYS A 147 13.72 -9.99 5.05
C LYS A 147 15.00 -10.79 4.77
N SER A 148 15.94 -10.25 4.02
CA SER A 148 17.19 -10.92 3.62
C SER A 148 17.96 -11.56 4.78
N PHE A 149 18.14 -10.87 5.89
CA PHE A 149 18.87 -11.38 7.05
C PHE A 149 18.10 -12.46 7.84
N HIS A 150 16.77 -12.54 7.69
CA HIS A 150 15.95 -13.58 8.32
C HIS A 150 16.25 -14.98 7.75
N PHE A 151 16.74 -15.09 6.52
CA PHE A 151 17.11 -16.38 5.93
C PHE A 151 18.23 -17.09 6.70
N LEU A 152 19.07 -16.30 7.38
CA LEU A 152 20.20 -16.78 8.20
C LEU A 152 19.88 -16.82 9.69
N ALA A 153 18.71 -16.28 10.11
CA ALA A 153 18.38 -16.08 11.51
C ALA A 153 17.96 -17.41 12.19
N ASN A 154 18.80 -17.91 13.08
CA ASN A 154 18.43 -19.04 13.93
C ASN A 154 17.29 -18.64 14.88
N GLY A 155 16.32 -19.54 15.03
CA GLY A 155 15.15 -19.28 15.88
C GLY A 155 14.02 -18.49 15.23
N TYR A 156 14.14 -18.09 13.97
CA TYR A 156 13.08 -17.40 13.24
C TYR A 156 11.79 -18.25 13.07
N GLY A 157 11.91 -19.60 13.20
CA GLY A 157 10.80 -20.56 13.25
C GLY A 157 10.41 -21.01 14.66
N ASN A 158 10.86 -20.35 15.73
CA ASN A 158 10.55 -20.76 17.10
C ASN A 158 9.11 -20.36 17.49
N LEU A 159 8.23 -21.33 17.69
CA LEU A 159 6.84 -21.10 18.10
C LEU A 159 6.69 -20.17 19.31
N ALA A 160 7.57 -20.29 20.31
CA ALA A 160 7.50 -19.45 21.51
C ALA A 160 7.79 -17.96 21.22
N GLY A 161 8.49 -17.67 20.12
CA GLY A 161 8.78 -16.31 19.67
C GLY A 161 7.62 -15.65 18.92
N VAL A 162 6.66 -16.42 18.39
CA VAL A 162 5.57 -15.88 17.55
C VAL A 162 4.72 -14.84 18.29
N PRO A 163 4.23 -15.06 19.53
CA PRO A 163 3.46 -14.05 20.24
C PRO A 163 4.25 -12.81 20.63
N LEU A 164 5.59 -12.88 20.56
CA LEU A 164 6.50 -11.80 20.90
C LEU A 164 6.96 -11.01 19.66
N GLY A 165 6.54 -11.43 18.45
CA GLY A 165 7.03 -10.86 17.19
C GLY A 165 8.48 -11.21 16.85
N LEU A 166 9.09 -12.18 17.56
CA LEU A 166 10.49 -12.59 17.39
C LEU A 166 10.65 -13.76 16.41
N ALA A 167 9.55 -14.36 15.98
CA ALA A 167 9.54 -15.49 15.05
C ALA A 167 8.41 -15.33 14.03
N ASN A 168 8.62 -15.88 12.84
CA ASN A 168 7.65 -15.84 11.77
C ASN A 168 6.65 -16.99 11.90
N PRO A 169 5.32 -16.73 11.92
CA PRO A 169 4.31 -17.76 12.11
C PRO A 169 4.25 -18.78 10.95
N TYR A 170 4.58 -18.37 9.72
CA TYR A 170 4.61 -19.29 8.58
C TYR A 170 5.81 -20.23 8.66
N PHE A 171 7.00 -19.72 9.00
CA PHE A 171 8.17 -20.57 9.17
C PHE A 171 8.05 -21.47 10.40
N ALA A 172 7.48 -20.97 11.50
CA ALA A 172 7.27 -21.76 12.73
C ALA A 172 6.41 -23.03 12.51
N ARG A 173 5.55 -23.04 11.48
CA ARG A 173 4.75 -24.21 11.11
C ARG A 173 5.54 -25.32 10.43
N MET A 174 6.69 -25.01 9.81
CA MET A 174 7.41 -25.95 8.93
C MET A 174 8.89 -26.12 9.26
N ALA A 175 9.45 -25.30 10.16
CA ALA A 175 10.85 -25.37 10.55
C ALA A 175 11.21 -26.75 11.10
N SER A 176 12.36 -27.30 10.70
CA SER A 176 12.84 -28.61 11.13
C SER A 176 13.11 -28.67 12.64
N SER A 177 13.44 -27.53 13.23
CA SER A 177 13.62 -27.35 14.67
C SER A 177 13.39 -25.90 15.08
N ALA A 178 13.17 -25.68 16.39
CA ALA A 178 12.99 -24.33 16.94
C ALA A 178 14.22 -23.39 16.74
N ASN A 179 15.38 -23.94 16.41
CA ASN A 179 16.62 -23.18 16.22
C ASN A 179 17.15 -23.23 14.78
N ALA A 180 16.46 -23.88 13.86
CA ALA A 180 16.86 -23.88 12.46
C ALA A 180 16.64 -22.50 11.83
N SER A 181 17.49 -22.12 10.88
CA SER A 181 17.27 -21.04 9.95
C SER A 181 16.61 -21.54 8.66
N MET A 182 16.01 -20.64 7.87
CA MET A 182 15.45 -20.98 6.56
C MET A 182 16.52 -21.58 5.63
N LEU A 183 17.72 -21.00 5.63
CA LEU A 183 18.83 -21.47 4.82
C LEU A 183 19.33 -22.85 5.22
N GLU A 184 19.48 -23.13 6.54
CA GLU A 184 19.86 -24.45 7.02
C GLU A 184 18.89 -25.53 6.59
N ASP A 185 17.58 -25.28 6.69
CA ASP A 185 16.53 -26.21 6.26
C ASP A 185 16.53 -26.43 4.73
N ALA A 186 16.81 -25.39 3.94
CA ALA A 186 16.93 -25.51 2.49
C ALA A 186 18.17 -26.32 2.07
N VAL A 187 19.34 -26.00 2.64
CA VAL A 187 20.62 -26.65 2.29
C VAL A 187 20.68 -28.11 2.79
N ALA A 188 20.05 -28.43 3.91
CA ALA A 188 19.96 -29.81 4.43
C ALA A 188 19.29 -30.78 3.43
N GLN A 189 18.52 -30.26 2.48
CA GLN A 189 17.89 -31.05 1.41
C GLN A 189 18.87 -31.44 0.30
N ASN A 190 20.09 -30.87 0.26
CA ASN A 190 21.08 -31.05 -0.81
C ASN A 190 20.50 -30.74 -2.20
N PRO A 191 19.99 -29.51 -2.46
CA PRO A 191 19.39 -29.15 -3.73
C PRO A 191 20.35 -29.38 -4.90
N THR A 192 19.85 -29.87 -6.04
CA THR A 192 20.55 -29.87 -7.33
C THR A 192 20.22 -28.61 -8.13
N PHE A 193 19.03 -28.07 -7.91
CA PHE A 193 18.56 -26.82 -8.49
C PHE A 193 17.80 -25.96 -7.45
N PHE A 194 17.96 -24.65 -7.51
CA PHE A 194 17.20 -23.75 -6.64
C PHE A 194 16.64 -22.52 -7.36
N THR A 195 15.55 -21.98 -6.85
CA THR A 195 15.12 -20.61 -7.12
C THR A 195 15.31 -19.77 -5.86
N LEU A 196 15.79 -18.52 -6.01
CA LEU A 196 15.85 -17.52 -4.96
C LEU A 196 15.12 -16.28 -5.47
N SER A 197 13.93 -16.00 -4.90
CA SER A 197 13.06 -14.90 -5.32
C SER A 197 12.73 -13.98 -4.15
N GLU A 198 12.41 -12.71 -4.46
CA GLU A 198 12.09 -11.63 -3.51
C GLU A 198 13.13 -11.43 -2.40
N PHE A 199 14.34 -11.92 -2.56
CA PHE A 199 15.41 -11.66 -1.62
C PHE A 199 15.75 -10.17 -1.65
N GLY A 200 15.34 -9.43 -0.61
CA GLY A 200 15.42 -7.98 -0.54
C GLY A 200 14.08 -7.26 -0.75
N GLY A 201 13.03 -7.91 -1.21
CA GLY A 201 11.72 -7.29 -1.39
C GLY A 201 11.14 -6.76 -0.08
N ASN A 202 11.08 -7.60 0.96
CA ASN A 202 10.60 -7.19 2.28
C ASN A 202 11.55 -6.25 3.03
N ASP A 203 12.79 -6.14 2.59
CA ASP A 203 13.78 -5.22 3.16
C ASP A 203 13.45 -3.74 2.91
N VAL A 204 12.56 -3.46 1.95
CA VAL A 204 12.03 -2.14 1.62
C VAL A 204 10.50 -2.06 1.71
N LEU A 205 9.78 -3.18 1.49
CA LEU A 205 8.32 -3.20 1.39
C LEU A 205 7.65 -2.78 2.70
N GLY A 206 8.14 -3.24 3.85
CA GLY A 206 7.58 -2.88 5.15
C GLY A 206 7.64 -1.38 5.41
N TYR A 207 8.75 -0.74 5.08
CA TYR A 207 8.91 0.71 5.14
C TYR A 207 7.92 1.43 4.22
N ALA A 208 7.88 1.03 2.96
CA ALA A 208 7.00 1.66 1.99
C ALA A 208 5.51 1.52 2.36
N THR A 209 5.05 0.31 2.71
CA THR A 209 3.63 0.05 3.02
C THR A 209 3.17 0.64 4.35
N SER A 210 4.09 1.00 5.23
CA SER A 210 3.80 1.73 6.47
C SER A 210 3.86 3.25 6.30
N GLY A 211 4.01 3.76 5.06
CA GLY A 211 4.12 5.19 4.78
C GLY A 211 5.42 5.80 5.32
N GLY A 212 6.52 5.07 5.32
CA GLY A 212 7.80 5.60 5.78
C GLY A 212 8.02 5.57 7.30
N SER A 213 7.09 4.98 8.07
CA SER A 213 7.15 5.00 9.56
C SER A 213 8.30 4.17 10.16
N GLY A 214 9.13 3.53 9.34
CA GLY A 214 10.36 2.83 9.74
C GLY A 214 11.60 3.74 9.73
N VAL A 215 12.75 3.11 9.88
CA VAL A 215 14.06 3.75 9.81
C VAL A 215 14.85 3.20 8.62
N ASP A 216 15.47 4.08 7.84
CA ASP A 216 16.54 3.67 6.91
C ASP A 216 17.80 3.33 7.71
N GLN A 217 18.12 2.04 7.79
CA GLN A 217 19.22 1.53 8.60
C GLN A 217 20.58 1.63 7.89
N THR A 218 20.71 2.41 6.83
CA THR A 218 21.98 2.63 6.14
C THR A 218 23.08 3.09 7.11
N GLY A 219 24.14 2.28 7.23
CA GLY A 219 25.24 2.47 8.17
C GLY A 219 25.11 1.70 9.49
N ASN A 220 23.97 1.11 9.80
CA ASN A 220 23.79 0.20 10.94
C ASN A 220 23.97 -1.25 10.48
N LEU A 221 25.03 -1.92 10.91
CA LEU A 221 25.36 -3.29 10.50
C LEU A 221 24.81 -4.38 11.43
N ASP A 222 24.03 -4.01 12.45
CA ASP A 222 23.43 -4.95 13.40
C ASP A 222 21.93 -5.15 13.14
N PRO A 223 21.54 -6.16 12.33
CA PRO A 223 20.13 -6.38 12.00
C PRO A 223 19.26 -6.81 13.19
N THR A 224 19.86 -7.15 14.34
CA THR A 224 19.10 -7.49 15.55
C THR A 224 18.44 -6.28 16.20
N THR A 225 18.83 -5.06 15.77
CA THR A 225 18.26 -3.79 16.24
C THR A 225 17.18 -3.23 15.32
N TYR A 226 16.93 -3.87 14.17
CA TYR A 226 15.99 -3.36 13.18
C TYR A 226 14.54 -3.58 13.58
N GLY A 227 13.72 -2.57 13.33
CA GLY A 227 12.26 -2.67 13.39
C GLY A 227 11.67 -3.43 12.20
N GLY A 228 10.40 -3.84 12.36
CA GLY A 228 9.69 -4.55 11.29
C GLY A 228 9.57 -3.76 9.99
N ASN A 229 9.42 -2.43 10.09
CA ASN A 229 9.24 -1.51 8.96
C ASN A 229 10.54 -0.86 8.47
N ASP A 230 11.70 -1.22 9.00
CA ASP A 230 12.96 -0.57 8.62
C ASP A 230 13.44 -1.00 7.22
N ILE A 231 14.16 -0.11 6.54
CA ILE A 231 14.95 -0.46 5.34
C ILE A 231 16.24 -1.11 5.81
N THR A 232 16.58 -2.27 5.27
CA THR A 232 17.82 -2.99 5.60
C THR A 232 19.05 -2.29 5.02
N ASP A 233 20.13 -2.19 5.80
CA ASP A 233 21.42 -1.68 5.31
C ASP A 233 21.92 -2.50 4.10
N PRO A 234 22.38 -1.86 3.01
CA PRO A 234 22.85 -2.57 1.81
C PRO A 234 24.02 -3.54 2.05
N ASN A 235 24.86 -3.32 3.06
CA ASN A 235 25.95 -4.24 3.38
C ASN A 235 25.44 -5.46 4.17
N VAL A 236 24.45 -5.29 5.03
CA VAL A 236 23.76 -6.42 5.70
C VAL A 236 23.07 -7.28 4.65
N PHE A 237 22.35 -6.66 3.71
CA PHE A 237 21.76 -7.35 2.56
C PHE A 237 22.81 -8.12 1.75
N ALA A 238 23.92 -7.48 1.38
CA ALA A 238 24.99 -8.08 0.59
C ALA A 238 25.63 -9.28 1.29
N ALA A 239 25.88 -9.17 2.59
CA ALA A 239 26.41 -10.26 3.40
C ALA A 239 25.44 -11.44 3.47
N ALA A 240 24.14 -11.18 3.67
CA ALA A 240 23.10 -12.20 3.71
C ALA A 240 22.94 -12.92 2.37
N LEU A 241 22.94 -12.18 1.26
CA LEU A 241 22.83 -12.76 -0.09
C LEU A 241 24.07 -13.59 -0.43
N SER A 242 25.29 -13.08 -0.15
CA SER A 242 26.54 -13.83 -0.38
C SER A 242 26.53 -15.15 0.37
N ALA A 243 26.24 -15.12 1.67
CA ALA A 243 26.18 -16.32 2.50
C ALA A 243 25.13 -17.34 2.00
N THR A 244 23.96 -16.84 1.58
CA THR A 244 22.88 -17.67 1.04
C THR A 244 23.30 -18.36 -0.27
N LEU A 245 23.85 -17.60 -1.22
CA LEU A 245 24.30 -18.16 -2.49
C LEU A 245 25.53 -19.07 -2.35
N ASP A 246 26.47 -18.75 -1.43
CA ASP A 246 27.61 -19.61 -1.12
C ASP A 246 27.17 -20.97 -0.61
N ALA A 247 26.21 -20.99 0.33
CA ALA A 247 25.69 -22.22 0.91
C ALA A 247 24.90 -23.05 -0.12
N LEU A 248 24.01 -22.43 -0.89
CA LEU A 248 23.21 -23.14 -1.91
C LEU A 248 24.06 -23.73 -3.03
N THR A 249 25.17 -23.05 -3.43
CA THR A 249 26.04 -23.51 -4.52
C THR A 249 27.21 -24.39 -4.05
N ALA A 250 27.38 -24.61 -2.76
CA ALA A 250 28.54 -25.33 -2.19
C ALA A 250 28.72 -26.74 -2.76
N ASN A 251 27.60 -27.43 -3.06
CA ASN A 251 27.58 -28.79 -3.61
C ASN A 251 27.40 -28.81 -5.15
N GLY A 252 27.57 -27.66 -5.83
CA GLY A 252 27.46 -27.55 -7.29
C GLY A 252 26.02 -27.37 -7.80
N ALA A 253 25.05 -27.08 -6.94
CA ALA A 253 23.69 -26.74 -7.36
C ALA A 253 23.68 -25.54 -8.29
N LYS A 254 22.89 -25.62 -9.36
CA LYS A 254 22.57 -24.50 -10.24
C LYS A 254 21.30 -23.81 -9.74
N GLY A 255 21.07 -22.57 -10.16
CA GLY A 255 19.88 -21.87 -9.71
C GLY A 255 19.59 -20.61 -10.50
N VAL A 256 18.46 -20.01 -10.16
CA VAL A 256 18.00 -18.76 -10.74
C VAL A 256 17.57 -17.79 -9.66
N VAL A 257 18.00 -16.54 -9.80
CA VAL A 257 17.74 -15.47 -8.81
C VAL A 257 16.91 -14.37 -9.47
N GLY A 258 15.81 -13.96 -8.83
CA GLY A 258 15.04 -12.79 -9.20
C GLY A 258 15.64 -11.52 -8.61
N ASN A 259 15.71 -10.42 -9.39
CA ASN A 259 16.02 -9.11 -8.84
C ASN A 259 14.81 -8.50 -8.11
N VAL A 260 15.03 -7.41 -7.36
CA VAL A 260 13.99 -6.73 -6.57
C VAL A 260 13.30 -5.69 -7.44
N PRO A 261 11.97 -5.78 -7.66
CA PRO A 261 11.22 -4.75 -8.36
C PRO A 261 11.10 -3.47 -7.50
N TYR A 262 10.85 -2.33 -8.13
CA TYR A 262 10.47 -1.13 -7.40
C TYR A 262 9.07 -1.31 -6.81
N VAL A 263 9.01 -1.49 -5.50
CA VAL A 263 7.73 -1.67 -4.78
C VAL A 263 6.80 -0.48 -4.94
N THR A 264 7.34 0.72 -5.16
CA THR A 264 6.60 1.96 -5.42
C THR A 264 5.80 1.96 -6.73
N SER A 265 6.06 1.01 -7.63
CA SER A 265 5.30 0.80 -8.88
C SER A 265 4.13 -0.18 -8.72
N LEU A 266 3.92 -0.74 -7.52
CA LEU A 266 2.83 -1.66 -7.23
C LEU A 266 1.48 -0.91 -7.14
N PRO A 267 0.35 -1.57 -7.45
CA PRO A 267 -0.99 -0.97 -7.30
C PRO A 267 -1.27 -0.42 -5.91
N TYR A 268 -0.62 -0.95 -4.88
CA TYR A 268 -0.71 -0.46 -3.51
C TYR A 268 -0.38 1.03 -3.39
N PHE A 269 0.49 1.56 -4.27
CA PHE A 269 0.93 2.97 -4.27
C PHE A 269 0.42 3.77 -5.47
N THR A 270 -0.10 3.12 -6.49
CA THR A 270 -0.50 3.80 -7.73
C THR A 270 -2.02 3.91 -7.93
N THR A 271 -2.81 3.24 -7.08
CA THR A 271 -4.27 3.23 -7.18
C THR A 271 -4.90 4.50 -6.63
N VAL A 272 -4.39 5.04 -5.52
CA VAL A 272 -4.92 6.26 -4.90
C VAL A 272 -4.05 7.44 -5.33
N PRO A 273 -4.59 8.43 -6.08
CA PRO A 273 -3.81 9.59 -6.49
C PRO A 273 -3.52 10.51 -5.29
N TYR A 274 -2.43 11.29 -5.35
CA TYR A 274 -2.11 12.30 -4.33
C TYR A 274 -3.14 13.45 -4.28
N ALA A 275 -3.88 13.67 -5.37
CA ALA A 275 -4.92 14.68 -5.51
C ALA A 275 -6.30 14.02 -5.77
N PRO A 276 -6.92 13.38 -4.75
CA PRO A 276 -8.20 12.68 -4.92
C PRO A 276 -9.42 13.56 -4.67
N LEU A 277 -9.23 14.82 -4.21
CA LEU A 277 -10.31 15.70 -3.77
C LEU A 277 -10.92 16.43 -4.97
N ASP A 278 -11.88 15.79 -5.65
CA ASP A 278 -12.51 16.30 -6.87
C ASP A 278 -13.60 17.33 -6.53
N PRO A 279 -13.54 18.56 -7.10
CA PRO A 279 -14.56 19.59 -6.88
C PRO A 279 -15.94 19.20 -7.41
N SER A 280 -16.05 18.24 -8.32
CA SER A 280 -17.34 17.69 -8.77
C SER A 280 -18.02 16.78 -7.76
N ASN A 281 -17.32 16.36 -6.71
CA ASN A 281 -17.89 15.55 -5.62
C ASN A 281 -18.92 16.39 -4.86
N PRO A 282 -20.19 15.93 -4.76
CA PRO A 282 -21.28 16.71 -4.13
C PRO A 282 -21.06 16.95 -2.63
N ASP A 283 -20.25 16.12 -1.96
CA ASP A 283 -19.95 16.26 -0.53
C ASP A 283 -18.73 17.15 -0.26
N PHE A 284 -17.83 17.32 -1.22
CA PHE A 284 -16.61 18.11 -1.08
C PHE A 284 -16.68 19.47 -1.80
N GLY A 285 -17.08 19.48 -3.08
CA GLY A 285 -17.04 20.69 -3.93
C GLY A 285 -17.72 21.92 -3.31
N PRO A 286 -18.97 21.81 -2.78
CA PRO A 286 -19.67 22.92 -2.16
C PRO A 286 -18.97 23.50 -0.91
N GLN A 287 -18.03 22.76 -0.30
CA GLN A 287 -17.30 23.19 0.89
C GLN A 287 -16.02 23.97 0.56
N ILE A 288 -15.52 23.93 -0.68
CA ILE A 288 -14.24 24.53 -1.09
C ILE A 288 -14.13 26.02 -0.73
N PRO A 289 -15.14 26.88 -1.00
CA PRO A 289 -15.05 28.28 -0.63
C PRO A 289 -14.86 28.50 0.88
N LEU A 290 -15.62 27.75 1.70
CA LEU A 290 -15.53 27.81 3.15
C LEU A 290 -14.19 27.28 3.66
N LEU A 291 -13.67 26.20 3.08
CA LEU A 291 -12.35 25.66 3.42
C LEU A 291 -11.25 26.66 3.13
N ASN A 292 -11.27 27.29 1.95
CA ASN A 292 -10.28 28.31 1.58
C ASN A 292 -10.37 29.55 2.49
N GLU A 293 -11.58 29.95 2.90
CA GLU A 293 -11.78 31.01 3.89
C GLU A 293 -11.19 30.59 5.26
N THR A 294 -11.42 29.38 5.68
CA THR A 294 -10.89 28.83 6.96
C THR A 294 -9.38 28.77 6.98
N PHE A 295 -8.73 28.35 5.88
CA PHE A 295 -7.28 28.30 5.76
C PHE A 295 -6.63 29.67 5.46
N GLY A 296 -7.41 30.67 5.07
CA GLY A 296 -6.90 31.99 4.73
C GLY A 296 -5.97 32.61 5.76
N PRO A 297 -6.37 32.73 7.05
CA PRO A 297 -5.50 33.23 8.12
C PRO A 297 -4.23 32.40 8.31
N LEU A 298 -4.32 31.07 8.33
CA LEU A 298 -3.17 30.19 8.43
C LEU A 298 -2.19 30.36 7.26
N ASN A 299 -2.69 30.50 6.04
CA ASN A 299 -1.89 30.75 4.84
C ASN A 299 -1.14 32.09 4.91
N GLN A 300 -1.74 33.12 5.52
CA GLN A 300 -1.05 34.39 5.79
C GLN A 300 0.09 34.23 6.80
N VAL A 301 -0.10 33.39 7.80
CA VAL A 301 0.97 33.08 8.78
C VAL A 301 2.11 32.31 8.09
N PHE A 302 1.84 31.37 7.20
CA PHE A 302 2.87 30.69 6.42
C PHE A 302 3.67 31.67 5.54
N ASP A 303 3.02 32.67 4.93
CA ASP A 303 3.72 33.75 4.21
C ASP A 303 4.62 34.56 5.15
N ALA A 304 4.11 34.94 6.32
CA ALA A 304 4.88 35.72 7.31
C ALA A 304 6.08 34.95 7.87
N LEU A 305 5.98 33.63 8.00
CA LEU A 305 7.06 32.75 8.43
C LEU A 305 8.03 32.39 7.30
N GLY A 306 7.75 32.80 6.05
CA GLY A 306 8.61 32.54 4.89
C GLY A 306 8.54 31.09 4.37
N VAL A 307 7.42 30.41 4.57
CA VAL A 307 7.14 29.04 4.13
C VAL A 307 5.87 28.96 3.26
N PRO A 308 5.78 29.76 2.17
CA PRO A 308 4.56 29.83 1.35
C PRO A 308 4.20 28.53 0.65
N GLU A 309 5.13 27.59 0.51
CA GLU A 309 4.95 26.25 -0.04
C GLU A 309 4.06 25.36 0.84
N ARG A 310 3.82 25.75 2.09
CA ARG A 310 2.95 25.03 3.03
C ARG A 310 1.49 25.49 2.99
N LYS A 311 1.17 26.48 2.16
CA LYS A 311 -0.21 26.94 2.02
C LYS A 311 -1.14 25.82 1.61
N ILE A 312 -2.34 25.85 2.17
CA ILE A 312 -3.41 24.89 1.89
C ILE A 312 -4.49 25.63 1.10
N ILE A 313 -4.66 25.21 -0.15
CA ILE A 313 -5.62 25.83 -1.09
C ILE A 313 -6.30 24.73 -1.90
N PHE A 314 -7.62 24.72 -1.91
CA PHE A 314 -8.42 23.78 -2.68
C PHE A 314 -8.97 24.47 -3.94
N SER A 315 -8.84 23.80 -5.09
CA SER A 315 -9.30 24.29 -6.38
C SER A 315 -10.77 24.01 -6.61
N GLU A 316 -11.49 25.00 -7.17
CA GLU A 316 -12.88 24.81 -7.62
C GLU A 316 -12.97 24.16 -9.00
N ASP A 317 -11.87 24.11 -9.75
CA ASP A 317 -11.82 23.68 -11.15
C ASP A 317 -11.12 22.33 -11.37
N MET A 318 -10.22 21.93 -10.45
CA MET A 318 -9.40 20.72 -10.57
C MET A 318 -9.36 19.95 -9.26
N ALA A 319 -9.11 18.65 -9.35
CA ALA A 319 -8.89 17.84 -8.17
C ALA A 319 -7.72 18.38 -7.33
N SER A 320 -7.94 18.49 -6.02
CA SER A 320 -6.98 19.07 -5.08
C SER A 320 -6.21 17.98 -4.35
N PRO A 321 -4.91 18.23 -4.03
CA PRO A 321 -4.12 17.35 -3.20
C PRO A 321 -4.66 17.28 -1.77
N VAL A 322 -4.48 16.12 -1.13
CA VAL A 322 -4.71 15.98 0.32
C VAL A 322 -3.66 16.73 1.12
N VAL A 323 -4.00 17.09 2.35
CA VAL A 323 -3.04 17.63 3.32
C VAL A 323 -2.39 16.47 4.07
N ILE A 324 -1.06 16.48 4.16
CA ILE A 324 -0.24 15.43 4.76
C ILE A 324 0.70 15.97 5.83
N MET A 325 1.11 15.14 6.78
CA MET A 325 2.29 15.38 7.61
C MET A 325 3.54 15.05 6.78
N ASP A 326 4.62 15.81 6.99
CA ASP A 326 5.91 15.59 6.32
C ASP A 326 7.03 15.94 7.30
N GLU A 327 7.61 14.92 7.93
CA GLU A 327 8.65 15.06 8.95
C GLU A 327 9.97 15.60 8.37
N SER A 328 10.16 15.54 7.05
CA SER A 328 11.33 16.10 6.37
C SER A 328 11.33 17.63 6.39
N LEU A 329 10.16 18.26 6.62
CA LEU A 329 10.03 19.71 6.73
C LEU A 329 10.59 20.22 8.06
N PRO A 330 11.20 21.42 8.09
CA PRO A 330 11.53 22.10 9.33
C PRO A 330 10.30 22.25 10.24
N ASN A 331 10.43 21.85 11.51
CA ASN A 331 9.36 22.00 12.48
C ASN A 331 9.21 23.48 12.87
N ILE A 332 8.04 24.06 12.59
CA ILE A 332 7.69 25.45 12.92
C ILE A 332 6.58 25.58 13.97
N VAL A 333 6.29 24.53 14.73
CA VAL A 333 5.20 24.49 15.73
C VAL A 333 5.29 25.68 16.69
N ASP A 334 6.45 25.94 17.28
CA ASP A 334 6.63 27.03 18.25
C ASP A 334 6.42 28.41 17.60
N GLN A 335 6.98 28.62 16.40
CA GLN A 335 6.84 29.88 15.66
C GLN A 335 5.38 30.10 15.23
N LEU A 336 4.71 29.06 14.74
CA LEU A 336 3.32 29.11 14.31
C LEU A 336 2.40 29.42 15.49
N SER A 337 2.59 28.76 16.64
CA SER A 337 1.84 29.03 17.87
C SER A 337 2.02 30.48 18.35
N ALA A 338 3.25 30.97 18.38
CA ALA A 338 3.53 32.34 18.82
C ALA A 338 2.85 33.39 17.93
N VAL A 339 2.87 33.19 16.60
CA VAL A 339 2.20 34.13 15.68
C VAL A 339 0.68 34.06 15.86
N LEU A 340 0.08 32.86 15.95
CA LEU A 340 -1.36 32.72 16.19
C LEU A 340 -1.81 33.40 17.49
N GLN A 341 -1.04 33.23 18.59
CA GLN A 341 -1.32 33.92 19.85
C GLN A 341 -1.23 35.45 19.69
N SER A 342 -0.25 35.95 18.94
CA SER A 342 -0.13 37.39 18.67
C SER A 342 -1.31 37.96 17.87
N LEU A 343 -2.01 37.12 17.11
CA LEU A 343 -3.25 37.45 16.38
C LEU A 343 -4.50 37.33 17.27
N GLY A 344 -4.35 36.99 18.57
CA GLY A 344 -5.43 36.95 19.55
C GLY A 344 -6.11 35.58 19.71
N TYR A 345 -5.56 34.51 19.10
CA TYR A 345 -6.06 33.15 19.37
C TYR A 345 -5.69 32.74 20.80
N PRO A 346 -6.61 32.09 21.56
CA PRO A 346 -6.28 31.48 22.86
C PRO A 346 -5.14 30.47 22.72
N GLU A 347 -4.30 30.39 23.76
CA GLU A 347 -3.08 29.56 23.74
C GLU A 347 -3.36 28.10 23.38
N ALA A 348 -4.38 27.48 23.99
CA ALA A 348 -4.70 26.08 23.71
C ALA A 348 -5.12 25.85 22.23
N PHE A 349 -5.90 26.76 21.66
CA PHE A 349 -6.31 26.68 20.26
C PHE A 349 -5.17 27.00 19.29
N ALA A 350 -4.32 27.96 19.60
CA ALA A 350 -3.11 28.28 18.84
C ALA A 350 -2.13 27.10 18.82
N ASN A 351 -1.92 26.45 19.97
CA ASN A 351 -1.08 25.26 20.10
C ASN A 351 -1.66 24.07 19.32
N LEU A 352 -2.99 23.89 19.34
CA LEU A 352 -3.67 22.87 18.55
C LEU A 352 -3.37 23.04 17.06
N LEU A 353 -3.65 24.21 16.50
CA LEU A 353 -3.40 24.50 15.07
C LEU A 353 -1.90 24.39 14.73
N ALA A 354 -1.02 24.86 15.61
CA ALA A 354 0.42 24.78 15.42
C ALA A 354 0.90 23.32 15.37
N THR A 355 0.43 22.48 16.27
CA THR A 355 0.75 21.04 16.28
C THR A 355 0.22 20.34 15.01
N GLN A 356 -0.99 20.70 14.58
CA GLN A 356 -1.64 20.11 13.41
C GLN A 356 -0.96 20.50 12.10
N PHE A 357 -0.44 21.73 11.99
CA PHE A 357 0.06 22.27 10.72
C PHE A 357 1.54 22.65 10.72
N GLY A 358 2.25 22.50 11.83
CA GLY A 358 3.65 22.91 11.96
C GLY A 358 4.66 22.10 11.14
N GLN A 359 4.29 20.91 10.70
CA GLN A 359 5.04 20.06 9.76
C GLN A 359 4.12 19.46 8.68
N SER A 360 3.16 20.25 8.19
CA SER A 360 2.24 19.79 7.14
C SER A 360 2.42 20.58 5.84
N ARG A 361 1.96 19.98 4.76
CA ARG A 361 1.81 20.56 3.43
C ARG A 361 0.73 19.84 2.64
N GLN A 362 0.31 20.37 1.51
CA GLN A 362 -0.42 19.57 0.53
C GLN A 362 0.52 18.58 -0.16
N ALA A 363 0.01 17.39 -0.48
CA ALA A 363 0.73 16.38 -1.23
C ALA A 363 1.05 16.86 -2.64
N ASN A 364 2.05 16.27 -3.26
CA ASN A 364 2.46 16.55 -4.63
C ASN A 364 2.69 15.24 -5.42
N GLU A 365 3.07 15.35 -6.68
CA GLU A 365 3.24 14.24 -7.62
C GLU A 365 4.30 13.20 -7.22
N THR A 366 5.18 13.52 -6.26
CA THR A 366 6.19 12.60 -5.75
C THR A 366 5.72 11.80 -4.54
N ASP A 367 4.59 12.18 -3.95
CA ASP A 367 4.03 11.52 -2.77
C ASP A 367 3.10 10.38 -3.19
N LEU A 368 3.24 9.23 -2.59
CA LEU A 368 2.47 8.04 -2.91
C LEU A 368 1.49 7.72 -1.80
N MET A 369 0.19 7.78 -2.12
CA MET A 369 -0.85 7.37 -1.19
C MET A 369 -0.86 5.84 -1.09
N VAL A 370 -0.89 5.29 0.14
CA VAL A 370 -1.06 3.85 0.31
C VAL A 370 -2.50 3.44 -0.03
N LEU A 371 -2.70 2.24 -0.57
CA LEU A 371 -4.01 1.74 -1.01
C LEU A 371 -5.10 1.88 0.07
N THR A 372 -4.76 1.60 1.32
CA THR A 372 -5.69 1.66 2.46
C THR A 372 -6.13 3.08 2.80
N SER A 373 -5.44 4.12 2.34
CA SER A 373 -5.85 5.52 2.53
C SER A 373 -7.16 5.86 1.82
N ALA A 374 -7.54 5.12 0.76
CA ALA A 374 -8.75 5.35 -0.01
C ALA A 374 -10.03 5.39 0.85
N THR A 375 -10.10 4.58 1.92
CA THR A 375 -11.24 4.53 2.83
C THR A 375 -11.12 5.48 4.02
N HIS A 376 -9.97 6.16 4.15
CA HIS A 376 -9.65 7.05 5.25
C HIS A 376 -9.76 8.54 4.85
N ILE A 377 -9.35 8.87 3.63
CA ILE A 377 -9.43 10.25 3.09
C ILE A 377 -10.86 10.77 3.14
N ALA A 378 -11.02 12.04 3.53
CA ALA A 378 -12.28 12.78 3.65
C ALA A 378 -13.26 12.21 4.69
N THR A 379 -12.83 11.30 5.56
CA THR A 379 -13.64 10.83 6.70
C THR A 379 -13.35 11.65 7.95
N VAL A 380 -14.36 11.80 8.83
CA VAL A 380 -14.18 12.47 10.13
C VAL A 380 -13.55 11.51 11.12
N ASP A 381 -12.44 11.90 11.71
CA ASP A 381 -11.85 11.19 12.86
C ASP A 381 -12.56 11.62 14.14
N THR A 382 -13.50 10.80 14.60
CA THR A 382 -14.35 11.10 15.77
C THR A 382 -13.57 11.10 17.10
N ASP A 383 -12.54 10.27 17.22
CA ASP A 383 -11.71 10.19 18.41
C ASP A 383 -10.80 11.42 18.51
N TYR A 384 -10.24 11.82 17.37
CA TYR A 384 -9.47 13.06 17.29
C TYR A 384 -10.37 14.28 17.57
N ALA A 385 -11.58 14.37 16.99
CA ALA A 385 -12.53 15.43 17.25
C ALA A 385 -12.86 15.55 18.74
N ALA A 386 -13.06 14.43 19.43
CA ALA A 386 -13.28 14.43 20.89
C ALA A 386 -12.06 14.91 21.66
N SER A 387 -10.85 14.55 21.23
CA SER A 387 -9.60 14.93 21.89
C SER A 387 -9.29 16.42 21.78
N ILE A 388 -9.62 17.06 20.66
CA ILE A 388 -9.36 18.49 20.41
C ILE A 388 -10.48 19.41 20.90
N TYR A 389 -11.65 18.86 21.23
CA TYR A 389 -12.82 19.65 21.66
C TYR A 389 -12.50 20.69 22.75
N PRO A 390 -11.74 20.40 23.83
CA PRO A 390 -11.46 21.40 24.86
C PRO A 390 -10.74 22.65 24.31
N ALA A 391 -9.74 22.47 23.47
CA ALA A 391 -9.00 23.58 22.87
C ALA A 391 -9.86 24.38 21.87
N VAL A 392 -10.68 23.68 21.08
CA VAL A 392 -11.65 24.30 20.16
C VAL A 392 -12.69 25.09 20.94
N TYR A 393 -13.17 24.55 22.06
CA TYR A 393 -14.13 25.25 22.94
C TYR A 393 -13.56 26.59 23.46
N GLU A 394 -12.31 26.61 23.91
CA GLU A 394 -11.67 27.85 24.35
C GLU A 394 -11.62 28.90 23.23
N GLY A 395 -11.26 28.47 22.00
CA GLY A 395 -11.24 29.34 20.82
C GLY A 395 -12.62 29.93 20.50
N VAL A 396 -13.62 29.05 20.45
CA VAL A 396 -15.03 29.43 20.17
C VAL A 396 -15.57 30.34 21.27
N PHE A 397 -15.35 29.98 22.53
CA PHE A 397 -15.80 30.79 23.67
C PHE A 397 -15.25 32.22 23.61
N ALA A 398 -13.95 32.37 23.36
CA ALA A 398 -13.34 33.69 23.25
C ALA A 398 -13.98 34.50 22.10
N GLN A 399 -14.25 33.90 20.96
CA GLN A 399 -14.87 34.56 19.80
C GLN A 399 -16.33 34.94 20.06
N VAL A 400 -17.14 34.03 20.59
CA VAL A 400 -18.56 34.26 20.93
C VAL A 400 -18.68 35.32 22.02
N TYR A 401 -17.79 35.26 23.03
CA TYR A 401 -17.73 36.28 24.09
C TYR A 401 -17.52 37.70 23.52
N LEU A 402 -16.53 37.88 22.63
CA LEU A 402 -16.24 39.19 22.04
C LEU A 402 -17.42 39.70 21.20
N GLN A 403 -18.07 38.84 20.43
CA GLN A 403 -19.25 39.20 19.65
C GLN A 403 -20.45 39.57 20.52
N ALA A 404 -20.72 38.76 21.54
CA ALA A 404 -21.77 39.01 22.51
C ALA A 404 -21.54 40.31 23.30
N TYR A 405 -20.27 40.53 23.70
CA TYR A 405 -19.90 41.76 24.40
C TYR A 405 -20.20 43.00 23.55
N ALA A 406 -19.76 43.01 22.28
CA ALA A 406 -19.99 44.13 21.39
C ALA A 406 -21.50 44.36 21.16
N ALA A 407 -22.28 43.29 20.90
CA ALA A 407 -23.71 43.38 20.64
C ALA A 407 -24.49 43.89 21.86
N VAL A 408 -24.20 43.38 23.07
CA VAL A 408 -24.85 43.82 24.32
C VAL A 408 -24.45 45.25 24.64
N TYR A 409 -23.17 45.61 24.44
CA TYR A 409 -22.68 46.96 24.67
C TYR A 409 -23.42 47.97 23.78
N GLU A 410 -23.48 47.74 22.44
CA GLU A 410 -24.17 48.64 21.52
C GLU A 410 -25.65 48.84 21.87
N GLN A 411 -26.34 47.74 22.19
CA GLN A 411 -27.77 47.79 22.54
C GLN A 411 -27.98 48.56 23.87
N ALA A 412 -27.20 48.23 24.89
CA ALA A 412 -27.31 48.87 26.21
C ALA A 412 -26.92 50.37 26.16
N TYR A 413 -25.89 50.70 25.37
CA TYR A 413 -25.47 52.08 25.16
C TYR A 413 -26.60 52.93 24.51
N ALA A 414 -27.21 52.44 23.45
CA ALA A 414 -28.29 53.17 22.80
C ALA A 414 -29.48 53.46 23.73
N ILE A 415 -29.86 52.43 24.52
CA ILE A 415 -30.96 52.58 25.50
C ILE A 415 -30.61 53.58 26.60
N ALA A 416 -29.42 53.45 27.18
CA ALA A 416 -28.99 54.29 28.30
C ALA A 416 -28.73 55.72 27.86
N PHE A 417 -28.20 55.94 26.68
CA PHE A 417 -27.96 57.28 26.11
C PHE A 417 -29.28 58.03 25.92
N GLN A 418 -30.28 57.39 25.34
CA GLN A 418 -31.59 58.03 25.15
C GLN A 418 -32.27 58.31 26.52
N ALA A 419 -32.22 57.35 27.44
CA ALA A 419 -32.77 57.54 28.76
C ALA A 419 -32.10 58.71 29.54
N ALA A 420 -30.79 58.91 29.39
CA ALA A 420 -30.08 60.04 30.00
C ALA A 420 -30.47 61.40 29.38
N LEU A 421 -30.65 61.45 28.05
CA LEU A 421 -31.16 62.66 27.40
C LEU A 421 -32.59 62.99 27.87
N ASP A 422 -33.46 62.00 28.02
CA ASP A 422 -34.82 62.18 28.53
C ASP A 422 -34.88 62.66 29.99
N LEU A 423 -33.83 62.35 30.77
CA LEU A 423 -33.63 62.83 32.13
C LEU A 423 -32.99 64.23 32.18
N GLY A 424 -32.65 64.84 31.03
CA GLY A 424 -32.13 66.19 30.90
C GLY A 424 -30.63 66.31 31.02
N PHE A 425 -29.87 65.22 30.89
CA PHE A 425 -28.40 65.27 30.77
C PHE A 425 -28.00 65.91 29.43
N ASP A 426 -26.90 66.62 29.39
CA ASP A 426 -26.29 67.02 28.11
C ASP A 426 -25.67 65.82 27.41
N GLU A 427 -25.36 65.95 26.12
CA GLU A 427 -24.85 64.83 25.29
C GLU A 427 -23.57 64.18 25.87
N ALA A 428 -22.66 64.95 26.45
CA ALA A 428 -21.43 64.44 27.01
C ALA A 428 -21.69 63.65 28.31
N GLN A 429 -22.60 64.16 29.14
CA GLN A 429 -23.04 63.43 30.35
C GLN A 429 -23.84 62.20 30.01
N ALA A 430 -24.72 62.27 28.98
CA ALA A 430 -25.46 61.13 28.50
C ALA A 430 -24.56 60.03 27.92
N ALA A 431 -23.51 60.41 27.17
CA ALA A 431 -22.53 59.48 26.60
C ALA A 431 -21.72 58.76 27.73
N ALA A 432 -21.24 59.49 28.74
CA ALA A 432 -20.50 58.91 29.86
C ALA A 432 -21.37 57.94 30.71
N PHE A 433 -22.63 58.30 30.96
CA PHE A 433 -23.57 57.45 31.63
C PHE A 433 -23.89 56.20 30.84
N ALA A 434 -24.12 56.34 29.54
CA ALA A 434 -24.39 55.25 28.63
C ALA A 434 -23.23 54.25 28.54
N ASP A 435 -21.99 54.74 28.50
CA ASP A 435 -20.78 53.91 28.43
C ASP A 435 -20.63 53.05 29.69
N GLU A 436 -20.86 53.65 30.91
CA GLU A 436 -20.83 52.92 32.17
C GLU A 436 -21.91 51.83 32.24
N GLN A 437 -23.15 52.12 31.84
CA GLN A 437 -24.25 51.17 31.85
C GLN A 437 -24.04 50.07 30.82
N ALA A 438 -23.58 50.40 29.61
CA ALA A 438 -23.31 49.45 28.55
C ALA A 438 -22.17 48.50 28.92
N THR A 439 -21.06 49.02 29.47
CA THR A 439 -19.94 48.23 29.96
C THR A 439 -20.38 47.24 31.04
N ALA A 440 -21.17 47.73 32.01
CA ALA A 440 -21.70 46.87 33.09
C ALA A 440 -22.61 45.75 32.54
N ALA A 441 -23.53 46.10 31.63
CA ALA A 441 -24.42 45.14 31.02
C ALA A 441 -23.66 44.09 30.19
N ALA A 442 -22.72 44.52 29.35
CA ALA A 442 -21.92 43.62 28.49
C ALA A 442 -21.03 42.67 29.34
N THR A 443 -20.40 43.22 30.41
CA THR A 443 -19.56 42.40 31.30
C THR A 443 -20.34 41.26 31.99
N VAL A 444 -21.62 41.48 32.29
CA VAL A 444 -22.47 40.46 32.96
C VAL A 444 -23.09 39.48 31.95
N GLN A 445 -23.56 39.99 30.81
CA GLN A 445 -24.36 39.16 29.90
C GLN A 445 -23.50 38.39 28.88
N ALA A 446 -22.37 38.96 28.42
CA ALA A 446 -21.57 38.32 27.38
C ALA A 446 -21.03 36.92 27.79
N PRO A 447 -20.51 36.69 28.99
CA PRO A 447 -20.05 35.37 29.40
C PRO A 447 -21.21 34.36 29.45
N ILE A 448 -22.40 34.76 29.85
CA ILE A 448 -23.59 33.88 29.90
C ILE A 448 -23.99 33.43 28.51
N ILE A 449 -23.99 34.35 27.54
CA ILE A 449 -24.27 34.04 26.12
C ILE A 449 -23.21 33.09 25.60
N ALA A 450 -21.93 33.38 25.86
CA ALA A 450 -20.82 32.54 25.41
C ALA A 450 -20.88 31.13 26.01
N GLU A 451 -21.21 30.95 27.29
CA GLU A 451 -21.41 29.64 27.92
C GLU A 451 -22.57 28.84 27.30
N GLN A 452 -23.62 29.52 26.83
CA GLN A 452 -24.78 28.86 26.24
C GLN A 452 -24.57 28.47 24.78
N GLU A 453 -23.91 29.30 23.99
CA GLU A 453 -23.79 29.11 22.54
C GLU A 453 -22.54 28.31 22.12
N SER A 454 -21.43 28.48 22.86
CA SER A 454 -20.14 27.89 22.46
C SER A 454 -20.11 26.37 22.41
N PRO A 455 -20.80 25.58 23.26
CA PRO A 455 -20.68 24.12 23.22
C PRO A 455 -21.08 23.50 21.88
N ALA A 456 -22.20 23.94 21.31
CA ALA A 456 -22.69 23.40 20.03
C ALA A 456 -21.79 23.79 18.85
N ILE A 457 -21.34 25.06 18.85
CA ILE A 457 -20.42 25.57 17.82
C ILE A 457 -19.06 24.84 17.92
N ALA A 458 -18.52 24.67 19.11
CA ALA A 458 -17.27 23.98 19.34
C ALA A 458 -17.32 22.50 18.92
N GLN A 459 -18.43 21.82 19.20
CA GLN A 459 -18.65 20.43 18.77
C GLN A 459 -18.63 20.32 17.23
N GLN A 460 -19.30 21.23 16.54
CA GLN A 460 -19.30 21.27 15.08
C GLN A 460 -17.90 21.58 14.53
N GLN A 461 -17.20 22.60 15.07
CA GLN A 461 -15.87 22.96 14.61
C GLN A 461 -14.82 21.87 14.89
N ALA A 462 -14.89 21.18 16.02
CA ALA A 462 -14.01 20.06 16.30
C ALA A 462 -14.17 18.94 15.24
N GLY A 463 -15.41 18.63 14.85
CA GLY A 463 -15.66 17.72 13.73
C GLY A 463 -15.10 18.22 12.39
N GLN A 464 -15.29 19.52 12.09
CA GLN A 464 -14.74 20.13 10.88
C GLN A 464 -13.22 20.15 10.83
N LEU A 465 -12.53 20.30 11.97
CA LEU A 465 -11.07 20.27 12.07
C LEU A 465 -10.49 18.85 12.09
N SER A 466 -11.34 17.82 12.02
CA SER A 466 -10.96 16.40 12.15
C SER A 466 -11.17 15.60 10.88
N VAL A 467 -11.28 16.26 9.71
CA VAL A 467 -11.49 15.59 8.42
C VAL A 467 -10.14 15.16 7.84
N ASN A 468 -9.90 13.85 7.78
CA ASN A 468 -8.64 13.25 7.34
C ASN A 468 -8.25 13.68 5.92
N GLY A 469 -7.04 14.19 5.74
CA GLY A 469 -6.51 14.65 4.45
C GLY A 469 -7.06 15.99 3.96
N ILE A 470 -7.92 16.65 4.73
CA ILE A 470 -8.48 17.99 4.41
C ILE A 470 -8.10 18.98 5.50
N THR A 471 -8.72 18.90 6.65
CA THR A 471 -8.45 19.77 7.79
C THR A 471 -7.58 19.10 8.85
N LYS A 472 -7.55 17.78 8.91
CA LYS A 472 -6.59 17.00 9.66
C LYS A 472 -5.60 16.38 8.68
N PRO A 473 -4.30 16.78 8.70
CA PRO A 473 -3.29 16.17 7.84
C PRO A 473 -3.27 14.64 7.99
N LEU A 474 -3.11 13.93 6.87
CA LEU A 474 -2.88 12.49 6.92
C LEU A 474 -1.57 12.21 7.67
N ALA A 475 -1.63 11.27 8.61
CA ALA A 475 -0.45 10.79 9.29
C ALA A 475 0.42 9.96 8.34
N ASP A 476 1.67 9.79 8.74
CA ASP A 476 2.74 9.07 8.06
C ASP A 476 2.28 7.74 7.41
N GLN A 477 1.62 6.89 8.17
CA GLN A 477 1.12 5.59 7.73
C GLN A 477 0.21 5.60 6.48
N TRP A 478 -0.25 6.75 6.02
CA TRP A 478 -1.17 6.89 4.89
C TRP A 478 -0.50 7.41 3.61
N VAL A 479 0.74 7.87 3.71
CA VAL A 479 1.46 8.48 2.59
C VAL A 479 2.95 8.20 2.69
N LEU A 480 3.54 7.72 1.61
CA LEU A 480 4.99 7.64 1.44
C LEU A 480 5.43 8.93 0.73
N THR A 481 6.10 9.82 1.43
CA THR A 481 6.56 11.11 0.88
C THR A 481 7.62 10.93 -0.20
N GLY A 482 7.85 11.97 -1.02
CA GLY A 482 8.89 11.92 -2.06
C GLY A 482 10.29 11.60 -1.53
N THR A 483 10.63 12.09 -0.32
CA THR A 483 11.91 11.81 0.35
C THR A 483 12.03 10.34 0.73
N GLU A 484 10.99 9.77 1.29
CA GLU A 484 10.92 8.36 1.71
C GLU A 484 10.88 7.43 0.50
N THR A 485 10.12 7.80 -0.54
CA THR A 485 10.13 7.13 -1.84
C THR A 485 11.56 7.02 -2.38
N GLN A 486 12.36 8.09 -2.29
CA GLN A 486 13.74 8.07 -2.74
C GLN A 486 14.62 7.12 -1.90
N SER A 487 14.41 7.02 -0.58
CA SER A 487 15.10 6.05 0.27
C SER A 487 14.83 4.61 -0.16
N VAL A 488 13.56 4.28 -0.46
CA VAL A 488 13.16 2.96 -0.99
C VAL A 488 13.84 2.66 -2.32
N LEU A 489 13.87 3.62 -3.25
CA LEU A 489 14.50 3.46 -4.56
C LEU A 489 16.01 3.26 -4.45
N ASN A 490 16.69 4.06 -3.62
CA ASN A 490 18.14 3.98 -3.40
C ASN A 490 18.54 2.61 -2.83
N ALA A 491 17.82 2.11 -1.82
CA ALA A 491 18.06 0.80 -1.23
C ALA A 491 17.84 -0.32 -2.26
N THR A 492 16.73 -0.25 -3.02
CA THR A 492 16.42 -1.24 -4.07
C THR A 492 17.50 -1.29 -5.15
N ASP A 493 18.03 -0.15 -5.58
CA ASP A 493 19.11 -0.09 -6.57
C ASP A 493 20.42 -0.68 -6.03
N ALA A 494 20.76 -0.41 -4.76
CA ALA A 494 21.92 -0.99 -4.11
C ALA A 494 21.82 -2.53 -3.98
N TYR A 495 20.63 -3.04 -3.63
CA TYR A 495 20.36 -4.48 -3.57
C TYR A 495 20.51 -5.12 -4.96
N ASN A 496 19.92 -4.52 -5.99
CA ASN A 496 19.98 -5.04 -7.35
C ASN A 496 21.41 -5.03 -7.91
N ALA A 497 22.21 -4.01 -7.62
CA ALA A 497 23.63 -4.00 -7.98
C ALA A 497 24.40 -5.16 -7.34
N THR A 498 24.08 -5.50 -6.09
CA THR A 498 24.66 -6.64 -5.38
C THR A 498 24.20 -7.97 -5.98
N ILE A 499 22.90 -8.11 -6.30
CA ILE A 499 22.35 -9.31 -6.95
C ILE A 499 23.05 -9.53 -8.28
N ASP A 500 23.16 -8.50 -9.12
CA ASP A 500 23.81 -8.58 -10.43
C ASP A 500 25.26 -9.05 -10.33
N ALA A 501 26.02 -8.49 -9.40
CA ALA A 501 27.43 -8.85 -9.20
C ALA A 501 27.60 -10.30 -8.73
N LEU A 502 26.82 -10.74 -7.74
CA LEU A 502 26.96 -12.08 -7.16
C LEU A 502 26.45 -13.18 -8.09
N VAL A 503 25.33 -12.94 -8.77
CA VAL A 503 24.74 -13.87 -9.75
C VAL A 503 25.71 -14.08 -10.92
N ALA A 504 26.28 -13.00 -11.48
CA ALA A 504 27.27 -13.07 -12.55
C ALA A 504 28.54 -13.81 -12.10
N ALA A 505 29.06 -13.51 -10.89
CA ALA A 505 30.27 -14.15 -10.35
C ALA A 505 30.10 -15.67 -10.16
N LYS A 506 28.88 -16.13 -9.88
CA LYS A 506 28.57 -17.56 -9.67
C LYS A 506 28.03 -18.26 -10.94
N GLY A 507 27.84 -17.54 -12.04
CA GLY A 507 27.29 -18.10 -13.28
C GLY A 507 25.86 -18.62 -13.13
N LEU A 508 25.06 -17.96 -12.26
CA LEU A 508 23.65 -18.30 -12.04
C LEU A 508 22.74 -17.58 -13.06
N ALA A 509 21.57 -18.14 -13.29
CA ALA A 509 20.53 -17.46 -14.08
C ALA A 509 19.92 -16.29 -13.28
N LYS A 510 19.49 -15.22 -13.99
CA LYS A 510 18.82 -14.06 -13.41
C LYS A 510 17.51 -13.79 -14.12
N VAL A 511 16.46 -13.49 -13.36
CA VAL A 511 15.18 -12.95 -13.86
C VAL A 511 15.07 -11.47 -13.52
N ASP A 512 14.71 -10.65 -14.52
CA ASP A 512 14.50 -9.21 -14.37
C ASP A 512 13.06 -8.89 -13.94
N LEU A 513 12.70 -9.22 -12.70
CA LEU A 513 11.39 -8.92 -12.15
C LEU A 513 11.10 -7.41 -12.11
N LYS A 514 12.16 -6.58 -11.91
CA LYS A 514 12.07 -5.12 -11.94
C LYS A 514 11.58 -4.64 -13.32
N GLY A 515 12.21 -5.10 -14.39
CA GLY A 515 11.83 -4.75 -15.77
C GLY A 515 10.43 -5.23 -16.12
N ILE A 516 10.03 -6.42 -15.69
CA ILE A 516 8.68 -6.97 -15.91
C ILE A 516 7.62 -6.10 -15.25
N LEU A 517 7.81 -5.72 -13.97
CA LEU A 517 6.86 -4.85 -13.26
C LEU A 517 6.79 -3.45 -13.90
N GLN A 518 7.92 -2.87 -14.31
CA GLN A 518 7.95 -1.59 -15.01
C GLN A 518 7.19 -1.63 -16.34
N ASN A 519 7.36 -2.69 -17.12
CA ASN A 519 6.61 -2.87 -18.36
C ASN A 519 5.11 -3.03 -18.09
N ALA A 520 4.74 -3.81 -17.07
CA ALA A 520 3.35 -4.01 -16.68
C ALA A 520 2.66 -2.70 -16.23
N SER A 521 3.40 -1.83 -15.53
CA SER A 521 2.87 -0.54 -15.05
C SER A 521 2.77 0.53 -16.14
N SER A 522 3.56 0.43 -17.23
CA SER A 522 3.63 1.45 -18.27
C SER A 522 2.84 1.14 -19.55
N GLY A 523 2.61 -0.13 -19.87
CA GLY A 523 1.95 -0.52 -21.13
C GLY A 523 1.39 -1.94 -21.13
N GLY A 524 1.63 -2.67 -20.06
CA GLY A 524 1.23 -4.06 -19.93
C GLY A 524 2.24 -5.04 -20.52
N VAL A 525 2.18 -6.29 -20.05
CA VAL A 525 2.98 -7.44 -20.50
C VAL A 525 2.07 -8.44 -21.19
N GLN A 526 2.48 -8.96 -22.34
CA GLN A 526 1.70 -9.94 -23.08
C GLN A 526 1.92 -11.35 -22.54
N PHE A 527 0.82 -12.05 -22.24
CA PHE A 527 0.84 -13.44 -21.80
C PHE A 527 -0.32 -14.22 -22.42
N ASP A 528 -0.02 -15.11 -23.38
CA ASP A 528 -0.98 -15.96 -24.11
C ASP A 528 -2.22 -15.19 -24.64
N GLY A 529 -2.02 -14.00 -25.21
CA GLY A 529 -3.09 -13.17 -25.76
C GLY A 529 -3.79 -12.26 -24.74
N PHE A 530 -3.40 -12.31 -23.45
CA PHE A 530 -3.81 -11.35 -22.45
C PHE A 530 -2.78 -10.24 -22.30
N THR A 531 -3.24 -9.00 -22.12
CA THR A 531 -2.39 -7.91 -21.68
C THR A 531 -2.50 -7.81 -20.15
N MET A 532 -1.41 -8.13 -19.45
CA MET A 532 -1.33 -8.10 -18.00
C MET A 532 -0.81 -6.72 -17.58
N SER A 533 -1.54 -6.00 -16.75
CA SER A 533 -1.13 -4.69 -16.19
C SER A 533 -1.17 -4.68 -14.66
N THR A 534 -0.68 -3.60 -14.07
CA THR A 534 -0.74 -3.38 -12.61
C THR A 534 -2.05 -2.77 -12.15
N ASP A 535 -3.06 -2.59 -13.02
CA ASP A 535 -4.35 -2.05 -12.59
C ASP A 535 -4.99 -2.98 -11.56
N LEU A 536 -5.35 -2.42 -10.41
CA LEU A 536 -5.94 -3.19 -9.31
C LEU A 536 -7.25 -3.85 -9.78
N VAL A 537 -7.47 -5.11 -9.45
CA VAL A 537 -8.63 -5.96 -9.80
C VAL A 537 -8.63 -6.40 -11.27
N PHE A 538 -8.43 -5.50 -12.22
CA PHE A 538 -8.70 -5.77 -13.65
C PHE A 538 -7.44 -5.95 -14.51
N GLY A 539 -6.26 -5.58 -13.99
CA GLY A 539 -4.99 -5.70 -14.70
C GLY A 539 -4.49 -7.14 -14.85
N GLY A 540 -4.97 -8.03 -14.01
CA GLY A 540 -4.67 -9.46 -14.07
C GLY A 540 -3.29 -9.87 -13.54
N LEU A 541 -2.35 -8.93 -13.33
CA LEU A 541 -1.02 -9.22 -12.77
C LEU A 541 -1.03 -9.19 -11.25
N ALA A 542 -1.46 -8.08 -10.67
CA ALA A 542 -1.49 -7.89 -9.22
C ALA A 542 -2.80 -8.37 -8.61
N SER A 543 -2.71 -8.95 -7.42
CA SER A 543 -3.85 -9.44 -6.65
C SER A 543 -4.57 -8.30 -5.90
N LEU A 544 -5.67 -8.63 -5.23
CA LEU A 544 -6.55 -7.66 -4.57
C LEU A 544 -5.89 -6.88 -3.43
N ASP A 545 -4.76 -7.33 -2.91
CA ASP A 545 -3.98 -6.61 -1.91
C ASP A 545 -3.07 -5.51 -2.50
N GLY A 546 -2.96 -5.46 -3.81
CA GLY A 546 -2.16 -4.47 -4.54
C GLY A 546 -0.64 -4.69 -4.48
N VAL A 547 -0.17 -5.78 -3.86
CA VAL A 547 1.25 -6.10 -3.66
C VAL A 547 1.63 -7.41 -4.35
N HIS A 548 0.88 -8.48 -4.06
CA HIS A 548 1.19 -9.83 -4.53
C HIS A 548 0.63 -10.08 -5.94
N LEU A 549 1.05 -11.17 -6.53
CA LEU A 549 0.58 -11.56 -7.86
C LEU A 549 -0.71 -12.38 -7.77
N THR A 550 -1.55 -12.30 -8.81
CA THR A 550 -2.62 -13.28 -9.04
C THR A 550 -2.03 -14.65 -9.39
N ALA A 551 -2.84 -15.71 -9.42
CA ALA A 551 -2.36 -17.00 -9.91
C ALA A 551 -1.84 -16.91 -11.35
N ARG A 552 -2.49 -16.11 -12.22
CA ARG A 552 -2.02 -15.86 -13.59
C ARG A 552 -0.72 -15.06 -13.61
N GLY A 553 -0.55 -14.10 -12.70
CA GLY A 553 0.70 -13.37 -12.53
C GLY A 553 1.85 -14.29 -12.09
N TYR A 554 1.59 -15.25 -11.19
CA TYR A 554 2.57 -16.27 -10.81
C TYR A 554 2.92 -17.22 -11.96
N ALA A 555 1.96 -17.55 -12.83
CA ALA A 555 2.22 -18.35 -14.02
C ALA A 555 3.11 -17.60 -15.05
N LEU A 556 2.87 -16.30 -15.24
CA LEU A 556 3.76 -15.44 -16.04
C LEU A 556 5.17 -15.43 -15.44
N MET A 557 5.28 -15.17 -14.13
CA MET A 557 6.55 -15.18 -13.41
C MET A 557 7.29 -16.52 -13.59
N ALA A 558 6.59 -17.66 -13.48
CA ALA A 558 7.19 -18.97 -13.72
C ALA A 558 7.77 -19.10 -15.14
N ASN A 559 7.08 -18.60 -16.15
CA ASN A 559 7.59 -18.63 -17.53
C ASN A 559 8.84 -17.75 -17.73
N GLU A 560 8.92 -16.61 -17.05
CA GLU A 560 10.11 -15.77 -17.08
C GLU A 560 11.32 -16.46 -16.41
N PHE A 561 11.06 -17.23 -15.33
CA PHE A 561 12.09 -18.08 -14.73
C PHE A 561 12.53 -19.17 -15.70
N LEU A 562 11.62 -19.85 -16.40
CA LEU A 562 11.96 -20.84 -17.42
C LEU A 562 12.79 -20.24 -18.55
N ALA A 563 12.43 -19.05 -19.04
CA ALA A 563 13.19 -18.36 -20.09
C ALA A 563 14.62 -18.03 -19.65
N ALA A 564 14.81 -17.59 -18.40
CA ALA A 564 16.14 -17.31 -17.83
C ALA A 564 16.97 -18.60 -17.67
N ILE A 565 16.34 -19.70 -17.27
CA ILE A 565 16.95 -21.04 -17.15
C ILE A 565 17.39 -21.53 -18.54
N ASP A 566 16.50 -21.43 -19.55
CA ASP A 566 16.80 -21.82 -20.92
C ASP A 566 18.02 -21.05 -21.48
N ALA A 567 18.03 -19.73 -21.28
CA ALA A 567 19.10 -18.87 -21.76
C ALA A 567 20.46 -19.15 -21.08
N THR A 568 20.45 -19.56 -19.81
CA THR A 568 21.69 -19.72 -19.02
C THR A 568 22.23 -21.14 -19.09
N TYR A 569 21.36 -22.16 -19.05
CA TYR A 569 21.77 -23.56 -18.93
C TYR A 569 21.54 -24.39 -20.18
N GLY A 570 21.00 -23.79 -21.25
CA GLY A 570 20.76 -24.48 -22.53
C GLY A 570 19.61 -25.48 -22.49
N SER A 571 18.69 -25.37 -21.53
CA SER A 571 17.38 -26.02 -21.61
C SER A 571 16.52 -25.35 -22.69
N ASN A 572 15.36 -25.90 -22.98
CA ASN A 572 14.49 -25.40 -24.04
C ASN A 572 12.99 -25.49 -23.68
N PHE A 573 12.64 -25.25 -22.45
CA PHE A 573 11.24 -25.33 -21.96
C PHE A 573 10.30 -24.47 -22.79
N ILE A 574 10.69 -23.22 -23.08
CA ILE A 574 9.84 -22.29 -23.83
C ILE A 574 9.64 -22.76 -25.26
N GLU A 575 10.72 -23.17 -25.95
CA GLU A 575 10.67 -23.65 -27.35
C GLU A 575 9.92 -25.00 -27.46
N ALA A 576 10.10 -25.90 -26.49
CA ALA A 576 9.39 -27.17 -26.43
C ALA A 576 7.91 -27.03 -26.05
N GLY A 577 7.44 -25.80 -25.74
CA GLY A 577 6.06 -25.55 -25.33
C GLY A 577 5.74 -26.01 -23.90
N GLN A 578 6.76 -26.43 -23.14
CA GLN A 578 6.65 -26.87 -21.75
C GLN A 578 6.64 -25.64 -20.84
N ARG A 579 5.50 -24.98 -20.76
CA ARG A 579 5.32 -23.72 -20.00
C ARG A 579 3.90 -23.57 -19.47
N ALA A 580 3.69 -22.69 -18.48
CA ALA A 580 2.36 -22.35 -17.99
C ALA A 580 1.53 -21.64 -19.07
N ARG A 581 0.22 -21.89 -19.06
CA ARG A 581 -0.74 -21.26 -19.96
C ARG A 581 -1.65 -20.31 -19.17
N ALA A 582 -1.87 -19.10 -19.65
CA ALA A 582 -2.63 -18.08 -18.94
C ALA A 582 -4.05 -18.52 -18.56
N ASN A 583 -4.71 -19.32 -19.42
CA ASN A 583 -6.08 -19.78 -19.19
C ASN A 583 -6.22 -20.81 -18.05
N ASP A 584 -5.14 -21.46 -17.66
CA ASP A 584 -5.16 -22.49 -16.60
C ASP A 584 -5.12 -21.87 -15.19
N PHE A 585 -4.88 -20.55 -15.09
CA PHE A 585 -4.69 -19.83 -13.84
C PHE A 585 -5.74 -18.71 -13.66
N PRO A 586 -6.47 -18.71 -12.54
CA PRO A 586 -7.45 -17.66 -12.24
C PRO A 586 -6.77 -16.33 -11.92
N VAL A 587 -7.53 -15.23 -12.11
CA VAL A 587 -7.13 -13.89 -11.64
C VAL A 587 -7.69 -13.61 -10.25
N ASN A 588 -8.89 -14.10 -9.98
CA ASN A 588 -9.57 -13.93 -8.69
C ASN A 588 -10.08 -15.28 -8.18
N TYR A 589 -10.17 -15.41 -6.88
CA TYR A 589 -10.77 -16.57 -6.20
C TYR A 589 -12.15 -16.23 -5.67
N ALA A 590 -13.14 -17.05 -6.05
CA ALA A 590 -14.52 -16.88 -5.62
C ALA A 590 -14.69 -16.99 -4.10
N PRO A 591 -15.61 -16.25 -3.47
CA PRO A 591 -15.80 -16.29 -2.01
C PRO A 591 -16.29 -17.66 -1.50
N GLU A 592 -16.93 -18.47 -2.36
CA GLU A 592 -17.39 -19.82 -2.03
C GLU A 592 -16.25 -20.84 -1.91
N LEU A 593 -15.07 -20.53 -2.43
CA LEU A 593 -13.88 -21.36 -2.27
C LEU A 593 -13.32 -21.19 -0.85
N GLN A 594 -13.65 -22.11 0.05
CA GLN A 594 -13.27 -22.09 1.46
C GLN A 594 -12.52 -23.36 1.90
#